data_7427c7d0e29f6ea679c6df32888d3003
#
_entry.id   7427c7d0e29f6ea679c6df32888d3003
#
_cell.length_a   1.000
_cell.length_b   1.000
_cell.length_c   1.000
_cell.angle_alpha   90.00
_cell.angle_beta   90.00
_cell.angle_gamma   90.00
#
_symmetry.space_group_name_H-M   'P 1'
#
loop_
_entity.id
_entity.type
_entity.pdbx_description
1 polymer ?
#
loop_
_entity_poly.entity_id
_entity_poly.type
_entity_poly.pdbx_seq_one_letter_code
_entity_poly.pdbx_strand_id
1 'polypeptide(L)'
;NGKDYRCHIVDCKPIAWLLRSGRNYENILMELLFLLLKDAAFAAIAGVGFGSISNLPKRAFPFCALIAGIGHSLRFFLINYADVHIIWASLAAGLTIGALSVFIGIGIKQPAESLSFPSLLPMIPGMYAYRTFLNLIKCISTRDESTFIHSFYLMSDNLLTGVIIIVMLGIGAVIPIMLFPRIAFGATRNITRY
;
A
#
# COMPACT_ATOMS: atom_id res chain seq x y z
N ASN A 1 -19.91 -4.27 25.98
CA ASN A 1 -19.79 -5.35 24.97
C ASN A 1 -19.34 -4.74 23.64
N GLY A 2 -18.04 -4.38 23.60
CA GLY A 2 -17.40 -3.91 22.40
C GLY A 2 -17.15 -5.07 21.44
N LYS A 3 -18.04 -5.29 20.48
CA LYS A 3 -17.76 -6.14 19.34
C LYS A 3 -16.81 -5.36 18.42
N ASP A 4 -15.58 -5.83 18.34
CA ASP A 4 -14.54 -5.38 17.44
C ASP A 4 -15.03 -5.49 15.98
N TYR A 5 -15.46 -4.37 15.39
CA TYR A 5 -15.90 -4.29 13.98
C TYR A 5 -14.71 -4.24 13.00
N ARG A 6 -13.50 -4.60 13.44
CA ARG A 6 -12.26 -4.50 12.65
C ARG A 6 -11.97 -5.67 11.70
N CYS A 7 -12.82 -6.71 11.66
CA CYS A 7 -12.51 -7.92 10.89
C CYS A 7 -13.68 -8.36 10.00
N HIS A 8 -13.97 -7.64 8.92
CA HIS A 8 -15.01 -8.06 7.95
C HIS A 8 -14.61 -7.97 6.47
N ILE A 9 -13.34 -7.89 6.09
CA ILE A 9 -12.97 -7.79 4.66
C ILE A 9 -12.12 -8.96 4.17
N VAL A 10 -11.42 -9.66 5.03
CA VAL A 10 -10.76 -10.93 4.71
C VAL A 10 -10.70 -11.71 6.02
N ASP A 11 -10.93 -13.02 5.99
CA ASP A 11 -10.74 -13.90 7.15
C ASP A 11 -9.30 -13.76 7.68
N CYS A 12 -9.08 -12.70 8.47
CA CYS A 12 -7.81 -12.45 9.17
C CYS A 12 -7.67 -13.48 10.27
N LYS A 13 -7.14 -14.64 9.92
CA LYS A 13 -6.73 -15.64 10.90
C LYS A 13 -5.25 -15.39 11.19
N PRO A 14 -4.88 -14.81 12.35
CA PRO A 14 -3.48 -14.64 12.69
C PRO A 14 -2.78 -16.00 12.67
N ILE A 15 -1.52 -16.01 12.25
CA ILE A 15 -0.67 -17.24 12.20
C ILE A 15 -0.82 -18.09 13.47
N ALA A 16 -0.94 -17.44 14.64
CA ALA A 16 -1.15 -18.10 15.92
C ALA A 16 -2.40 -19.01 15.96
N TRP A 17 -3.49 -18.63 15.25
CA TRP A 17 -4.68 -19.48 15.17
C TRP A 17 -4.47 -20.64 14.19
N LEU A 18 -3.77 -20.41 13.08
CA LEU A 18 -3.42 -21.44 12.09
C LEU A 18 -2.49 -22.50 12.71
N LEU A 19 -1.52 -22.10 13.51
CA LEU A 19 -0.62 -23.00 14.25
C LEU A 19 -1.37 -23.82 15.31
N ARG A 20 -2.43 -23.27 15.90
CA ARG A 20 -3.26 -23.95 16.91
C ARG A 20 -4.24 -24.96 16.29
N SER A 21 -4.52 -24.85 15.01
CA SER A 21 -5.50 -25.68 14.27
C SER A 21 -4.98 -27.06 13.86
N GLY A 22 -3.73 -27.44 14.19
CA GLY A 22 -3.18 -28.78 13.88
C GLY A 22 -3.04 -29.10 12.38
N ARG A 23 -3.11 -28.08 11.50
CA ARG A 23 -2.87 -28.25 10.06
C ARG A 23 -1.37 -28.37 9.79
N ASN A 24 -1.02 -29.18 8.79
CA ASN A 24 0.37 -29.32 8.35
C ASN A 24 0.93 -27.95 7.90
N TYR A 25 2.13 -27.63 8.36
CA TYR A 25 2.82 -26.39 8.02
C TYR A 25 2.93 -26.15 6.51
N GLU A 26 3.09 -27.20 5.72
CA GLU A 26 3.15 -27.13 4.26
C GLU A 26 1.88 -26.55 3.64
N ASN A 27 0.71 -26.95 4.10
CA ASN A 27 -0.58 -26.46 3.60
C ASN A 27 -0.78 -24.98 3.95
N ILE A 28 -0.36 -24.58 5.15
CA ILE A 28 -0.44 -23.16 5.60
C ILE A 28 0.51 -22.31 4.76
N LEU A 29 1.72 -22.77 4.51
CA LEU A 29 2.71 -22.06 3.71
C LEU A 29 2.25 -21.90 2.25
N MET A 30 1.67 -22.94 1.68
CA MET A 30 1.11 -22.93 0.31
C MET A 30 -0.05 -21.94 0.19
N GLU A 31 -0.97 -21.92 1.16
CA GLU A 31 -2.10 -21.00 1.20
C GLU A 31 -1.63 -19.54 1.32
N LEU A 32 -0.66 -19.28 2.22
CA LEU A 32 -0.02 -17.98 2.38
C LEU A 32 0.64 -17.50 1.08
N LEU A 33 1.46 -18.37 0.48
CA LEU A 33 2.17 -18.03 -0.76
C LEU A 33 1.20 -17.72 -1.89
N PHE A 34 0.13 -18.49 -2.01
CA PHE A 34 -0.90 -18.27 -3.01
C PHE A 34 -1.62 -16.92 -2.81
N LEU A 35 -1.95 -16.55 -1.56
CA LEU A 35 -2.57 -15.26 -1.24
C LEU A 35 -1.63 -14.10 -1.54
N LEU A 36 -0.35 -14.21 -1.16
CA LEU A 36 0.66 -13.19 -1.45
C LEU A 36 0.89 -13.01 -2.96
N LEU A 37 0.92 -14.11 -3.72
CA LEU A 37 1.08 -14.07 -5.17
C LEU A 37 -0.12 -13.42 -5.85
N LYS A 38 -1.34 -13.73 -5.41
CA LYS A 38 -2.55 -13.08 -5.93
C LYS A 38 -2.53 -11.58 -5.66
N ASP A 39 -2.21 -11.19 -4.43
CA ASP A 39 -2.13 -9.79 -4.02
C ASP A 39 -1.06 -9.03 -4.82
N ALA A 40 0.14 -9.64 -4.96
CA ALA A 40 1.22 -9.11 -5.80
C ALA A 40 0.80 -8.92 -7.25
N ALA A 41 0.09 -9.89 -7.83
CA ALA A 41 -0.33 -9.85 -9.23
C ALA A 41 -1.33 -8.71 -9.48
N PHE A 42 -2.32 -8.53 -8.62
CA PHE A 42 -3.27 -7.41 -8.74
C PHE A 42 -2.59 -6.06 -8.55
N ALA A 43 -1.69 -5.94 -7.58
CA ALA A 43 -0.92 -4.72 -7.36
C ALA A 43 0.02 -4.40 -8.55
N ALA A 44 0.64 -5.42 -9.14
CA ALA A 44 1.49 -5.28 -10.32
C ALA A 44 0.70 -4.76 -11.53
N ILE A 45 -0.48 -5.33 -11.80
CA ILE A 45 -1.37 -4.89 -12.88
C ILE A 45 -1.80 -3.42 -12.66
N ALA A 46 -2.21 -3.09 -11.44
CA ALA A 46 -2.58 -1.71 -11.08
C ALA A 46 -1.39 -0.74 -11.24
N GLY A 47 -0.18 -1.14 -10.80
CA GLY A 47 1.04 -0.35 -10.94
C GLY A 47 1.39 -0.07 -12.41
N VAL A 48 1.20 -1.04 -13.31
CA VAL A 48 1.35 -0.83 -14.77
C VAL A 48 0.32 0.15 -15.27
N GLY A 49 -0.95 0.03 -14.88
CA GLY A 49 -2.01 0.95 -15.25
C GLY A 49 -1.68 2.40 -14.86
N PHE A 50 -1.27 2.62 -13.62
CA PHE A 50 -0.85 3.95 -13.15
C PHE A 50 0.45 4.43 -13.82
N GLY A 51 1.39 3.53 -14.09
CA GLY A 51 2.60 3.82 -14.85
C GLY A 51 2.29 4.34 -16.27
N SER A 52 1.25 3.82 -16.90
CA SER A 52 0.78 4.28 -18.22
C SER A 52 0.27 5.72 -18.17
N ILE A 53 -0.46 6.09 -17.13
CA ILE A 53 -0.95 7.46 -16.90
C ILE A 53 0.22 8.42 -16.61
N SER A 54 1.26 7.95 -15.93
CA SER A 54 2.45 8.72 -15.57
C SER A 54 3.47 8.87 -16.69
N ASN A 55 3.15 8.47 -17.93
CA ASN A 55 4.06 8.49 -19.08
C ASN A 55 5.38 7.75 -18.84
N LEU A 56 5.33 6.63 -18.10
CA LEU A 56 6.49 5.83 -17.82
C LEU A 56 7.06 5.21 -19.12
N PRO A 57 8.39 5.22 -19.37
CA PRO A 57 8.97 4.57 -20.54
C PRO A 57 8.63 3.07 -20.58
N LYS A 58 8.35 2.53 -21.76
CA LYS A 58 7.95 1.12 -21.93
C LYS A 58 8.88 0.12 -21.25
N ARG A 59 10.18 0.42 -21.22
CA ARG A 59 11.21 -0.43 -20.58
C ARG A 59 11.10 -0.46 -19.04
N ALA A 60 10.44 0.53 -18.43
CA ALA A 60 10.31 0.64 -16.99
C ALA A 60 9.04 -0.04 -16.43
N PHE A 61 8.06 -0.38 -17.27
CA PHE A 61 6.81 -1.03 -16.85
C PHE A 61 7.01 -2.32 -16.03
N PRO A 62 7.84 -3.29 -16.46
CA PRO A 62 8.02 -4.53 -15.69
C PRO A 62 8.63 -4.27 -14.32
N PHE A 63 9.49 -3.27 -14.21
CA PHE A 63 10.10 -2.89 -12.92
C PHE A 63 9.10 -2.18 -12.01
N CYS A 64 8.25 -1.32 -12.56
CA CYS A 64 7.16 -0.70 -11.82
C CYS A 64 6.17 -1.76 -11.27
N ALA A 65 5.80 -2.74 -12.10
CA ALA A 65 4.96 -3.86 -11.70
C ALA A 65 5.57 -4.68 -10.56
N LEU A 66 6.87 -4.97 -10.65
CA LEU A 66 7.62 -5.71 -9.64
C LEU A 66 7.70 -4.94 -8.32
N ILE A 67 8.02 -3.64 -8.37
CA ILE A 67 8.10 -2.79 -7.18
C ILE A 67 6.73 -2.71 -6.50
N ALA A 68 5.66 -2.46 -7.27
CA ALA A 68 4.30 -2.40 -6.75
C ALA A 68 3.87 -3.73 -6.11
N GLY A 69 4.15 -4.86 -6.78
CA GLY A 69 3.84 -6.19 -6.26
C GLY A 69 4.56 -6.49 -4.95
N ILE A 70 5.87 -6.25 -4.87
CA ILE A 70 6.66 -6.50 -3.64
C ILE A 70 6.17 -5.61 -2.50
N GLY A 71 6.00 -4.31 -2.74
CA GLY A 71 5.58 -3.38 -1.71
C GLY A 71 4.19 -3.71 -1.16
N HIS A 72 3.23 -4.06 -2.04
CA HIS A 72 1.88 -4.41 -1.64
C HIS A 72 1.82 -5.72 -0.85
N SER A 73 2.54 -6.75 -1.33
CA SER A 73 2.64 -8.04 -0.63
C SER A 73 3.29 -7.90 0.75
N LEU A 74 4.32 -7.06 0.89
CA LEU A 74 4.92 -6.78 2.18
C LEU A 74 3.92 -6.15 3.14
N ARG A 75 3.17 -5.14 2.69
CA ARG A 75 2.13 -4.51 3.49
C ARG A 75 1.05 -5.51 3.90
N PHE A 76 0.58 -6.32 2.96
CA PHE A 76 -0.40 -7.36 3.20
C PHE A 76 0.09 -8.36 4.25
N PHE A 77 1.34 -8.81 4.13
CA PHE A 77 1.98 -9.71 5.08
C PHE A 77 2.06 -9.11 6.48
N LEU A 78 2.53 -7.86 6.60
CA LEU A 78 2.67 -7.18 7.89
C LEU A 78 1.33 -7.00 8.61
N ILE A 79 0.26 -6.69 7.87
CA ILE A 79 -1.06 -6.48 8.46
C ILE A 79 -1.70 -7.81 8.88
N ASN A 80 -1.66 -8.82 8.01
CA ASN A 80 -2.45 -10.04 8.21
C ASN A 80 -1.71 -11.12 9.02
N TYR A 81 -0.38 -11.12 9.01
CA TYR A 81 0.41 -12.18 9.63
C TYR A 81 1.30 -11.71 10.77
N ALA A 82 1.82 -10.50 10.70
CA ALA A 82 2.64 -9.92 11.77
C ALA A 82 1.82 -9.04 12.75
N ASP A 83 0.50 -8.90 12.53
CA ASP A 83 -0.44 -8.10 13.33
C ASP A 83 0.05 -6.65 13.55
N VAL A 84 0.79 -6.12 12.57
CA VAL A 84 1.30 -4.76 12.59
C VAL A 84 0.18 -3.80 12.21
N HIS A 85 0.03 -2.73 12.99
CA HIS A 85 -0.97 -1.70 12.68
C HIS A 85 -0.77 -1.12 11.28
N ILE A 86 -1.86 -0.91 10.54
CA ILE A 86 -1.86 -0.50 9.12
C ILE A 86 -0.99 0.72 8.82
N ILE A 87 -0.85 1.65 9.76
CA ILE A 87 -0.03 2.87 9.63
C ILE A 87 1.46 2.50 9.49
N TRP A 88 1.98 1.65 10.37
CA TRP A 88 3.38 1.22 10.36
C TRP A 88 3.68 0.27 9.19
N ALA A 89 2.73 -0.61 8.86
CA ALA A 89 2.83 -1.46 7.68
C ALA A 89 2.90 -0.63 6.39
N SER A 90 2.15 0.47 6.31
CA SER A 90 2.19 1.39 5.17
C SER A 90 3.52 2.15 5.07
N LEU A 91 4.08 2.59 6.20
CA LEU A 91 5.42 3.20 6.25
C LEU A 91 6.49 2.22 5.75
N ALA A 92 6.49 0.97 6.25
CA ALA A 92 7.44 -0.06 5.84
C ALA A 92 7.33 -0.37 4.33
N ALA A 93 6.10 -0.48 3.81
CA ALA A 93 5.87 -0.67 2.38
C ALA A 93 6.38 0.51 1.55
N GLY A 94 6.11 1.75 1.99
CA GLY A 94 6.64 2.97 1.35
C GLY A 94 8.17 2.99 1.31
N LEU A 95 8.84 2.68 2.43
CA LEU A 95 10.30 2.55 2.51
C LEU A 95 10.84 1.53 1.52
N THR A 96 10.20 0.37 1.43
CA THR A 96 10.59 -0.70 0.50
C THR A 96 10.44 -0.26 -0.96
N ILE A 97 9.32 0.37 -1.32
CA ILE A 97 9.09 0.90 -2.67
C ILE A 97 10.13 1.97 -3.00
N GLY A 98 10.36 2.93 -2.10
CA GLY A 98 11.36 3.98 -2.30
C GLY A 98 12.77 3.42 -2.50
N ALA A 99 13.20 2.48 -1.65
CA ALA A 99 14.51 1.83 -1.75
C ALA A 99 14.64 1.05 -3.08
N LEU A 100 13.68 0.20 -3.42
CA LEU A 100 13.69 -0.55 -4.69
C LEU A 100 13.71 0.37 -5.91
N SER A 101 12.96 1.49 -5.86
CA SER A 101 12.94 2.47 -6.94
C SER A 101 14.29 3.14 -7.15
N VAL A 102 15.04 3.43 -6.07
CA VAL A 102 16.39 3.97 -6.16
C VAL A 102 17.34 2.94 -6.79
N PHE A 103 17.37 1.70 -6.28
CA PHE A 103 18.29 0.66 -6.79
C PHE A 103 17.99 0.27 -8.23
N ILE A 104 16.72 0.06 -8.57
CA ILE A 104 16.30 -0.33 -9.92
C ILE A 104 16.46 0.83 -10.91
N GLY A 105 16.14 2.07 -10.47
CA GLY A 105 16.27 3.27 -11.28
C GLY A 105 17.68 3.48 -11.82
N ILE A 106 18.73 3.15 -11.04
CA ILE A 106 20.12 3.17 -11.47
C ILE A 106 20.33 2.24 -12.68
N GLY A 107 19.85 1.00 -12.56
CA GLY A 107 20.03 -0.03 -13.59
C GLY A 107 19.40 0.33 -14.92
N ILE A 108 18.23 0.95 -14.92
CA ILE A 108 17.47 1.32 -16.12
C ILE A 108 17.65 2.78 -16.54
N LYS A 109 18.50 3.53 -15.82
CA LYS A 109 18.75 4.97 -16.07
C LYS A 109 17.48 5.82 -16.04
N GLN A 110 16.61 5.54 -15.08
CA GLN A 110 15.38 6.30 -14.84
C GLN A 110 15.43 6.95 -13.46
N PRO A 111 14.80 8.13 -13.27
CA PRO A 111 14.70 8.74 -11.96
C PRO A 111 13.84 7.85 -11.04
N ALA A 112 14.27 7.70 -9.80
CA ALA A 112 13.59 6.85 -8.80
C ALA A 112 12.13 7.27 -8.57
N GLU A 113 11.84 8.56 -8.66
CA GLU A 113 10.49 9.13 -8.52
C GLU A 113 9.52 8.60 -9.57
N SER A 114 9.98 8.45 -10.83
CA SER A 114 9.15 7.94 -11.92
C SER A 114 8.70 6.50 -11.71
N LEU A 115 9.45 5.72 -10.92
CA LEU A 115 9.11 4.34 -10.57
C LEU A 115 8.32 4.26 -9.26
N SER A 116 8.70 5.05 -8.25
CA SER A 116 8.09 4.98 -6.93
C SER A 116 6.65 5.47 -6.94
N PHE A 117 6.37 6.60 -7.62
CA PHE A 117 5.03 7.20 -7.64
C PHE A 117 3.95 6.24 -8.15
N PRO A 118 4.02 5.67 -9.38
CA PRO A 118 3.00 4.76 -9.86
C PRO A 118 2.93 3.45 -9.06
N SER A 119 4.04 3.01 -8.45
CA SER A 119 4.06 1.81 -7.62
C SER A 119 3.38 2.01 -6.25
N LEU A 120 3.28 3.24 -5.75
CA LEU A 120 2.57 3.57 -4.51
C LEU A 120 1.05 3.65 -4.70
N LEU A 121 0.58 4.04 -5.90
CA LEU A 121 -0.83 4.31 -6.16
C LEU A 121 -1.77 3.14 -5.86
N PRO A 122 -1.42 1.87 -6.11
CA PRO A 122 -2.26 0.73 -5.72
C PRO A 122 -2.52 0.64 -4.21
N MET A 123 -1.67 1.28 -3.39
CA MET A 123 -1.78 1.25 -1.92
C MET A 123 -2.62 2.38 -1.33
N ILE A 124 -3.12 3.31 -2.16
CA ILE A 124 -4.02 4.36 -1.70
C ILE A 124 -5.24 3.73 -1.04
N PRO A 125 -5.61 4.16 0.17
CA PRO A 125 -6.65 3.52 0.96
C PRO A 125 -8.05 3.88 0.46
N GLY A 126 -8.43 3.45 -0.75
CA GLY A 126 -9.70 3.75 -1.40
C GLY A 126 -10.92 3.34 -0.57
N MET A 127 -10.85 2.24 0.18
CA MET A 127 -11.93 1.78 1.06
C MET A 127 -12.21 2.76 2.21
N TYR A 128 -11.18 3.41 2.74
CA TYR A 128 -11.34 4.44 3.79
C TYR A 128 -12.01 5.69 3.21
N ALA A 129 -11.61 6.12 2.02
CA ALA A 129 -12.27 7.21 1.30
C ALA A 129 -13.75 6.89 1.04
N TYR A 130 -14.05 5.71 0.50
CA TYR A 130 -15.42 5.26 0.24
C TYR A 130 -16.28 5.27 1.52
N ARG A 131 -15.78 4.71 2.62
CA ARG A 131 -16.50 4.70 3.91
C ARG A 131 -16.70 6.11 4.47
N THR A 132 -15.73 7.00 4.30
CA THR A 132 -15.85 8.41 4.68
C THR A 132 -17.03 9.05 3.95
N PHE A 133 -17.11 8.89 2.62
CA PHE A 133 -18.22 9.44 1.83
C PHE A 133 -19.58 8.84 2.18
N LEU A 134 -19.64 7.52 2.39
CA LEU A 134 -20.89 6.86 2.82
C LEU A 134 -21.41 7.41 4.15
N ASN A 135 -20.51 7.56 5.13
CA ASN A 135 -20.90 8.07 6.44
C ASN A 135 -21.22 9.58 6.38
N LEU A 136 -20.56 10.35 5.51
CA LEU A 136 -20.92 11.75 5.24
C LEU A 136 -22.35 11.86 4.71
N ILE A 137 -22.72 11.05 3.72
CA ILE A 137 -24.08 11.02 3.17
C ILE A 137 -25.10 10.66 4.26
N LYS A 138 -24.79 9.69 5.12
CA LYS A 138 -25.62 9.33 6.26
C LYS A 138 -25.81 10.49 7.23
N CYS A 139 -24.74 11.23 7.55
CA CYS A 139 -24.83 12.43 8.41
C CYS A 139 -25.77 13.49 7.84
N ILE A 140 -25.71 13.74 6.53
CA ILE A 140 -26.55 14.75 5.88
C ILE A 140 -28.02 14.30 5.78
N SER A 141 -28.25 12.98 5.62
CA SER A 141 -29.58 12.42 5.38
C SER A 141 -30.36 12.11 6.65
N THR A 142 -29.68 11.97 7.80
CA THR A 142 -30.37 11.60 9.06
C THR A 142 -30.81 12.84 9.84
N ARG A 143 -31.96 12.73 10.52
CA ARG A 143 -32.47 13.71 11.47
C ARG A 143 -32.36 13.23 12.93
N ASP A 144 -31.96 11.98 13.11
CA ASP A 144 -31.78 11.39 14.42
C ASP A 144 -30.39 11.67 14.96
N GLU A 145 -30.30 12.29 16.15
CA GLU A 145 -29.03 12.72 16.76
C GLU A 145 -28.10 11.53 17.04
N SER A 146 -28.61 10.42 17.52
CA SER A 146 -27.82 9.25 17.84
C SER A 146 -27.15 8.65 16.59
N THR A 147 -27.89 8.55 15.51
CA THR A 147 -27.41 8.08 14.20
C THR A 147 -26.42 9.06 13.58
N PHE A 148 -26.66 10.37 13.74
CA PHE A 148 -25.75 11.40 13.28
C PHE A 148 -24.38 11.31 13.98
N ILE A 149 -24.37 11.27 15.32
CA ILE A 149 -23.13 11.18 16.10
C ILE A 149 -22.33 9.92 15.74
N HIS A 150 -23.01 8.78 15.63
CA HIS A 150 -22.34 7.54 15.23
C HIS A 150 -21.74 7.60 13.83
N SER A 151 -22.48 8.12 12.86
CA SER A 151 -22.01 8.26 11.48
C SER A 151 -20.87 9.28 11.37
N PHE A 152 -20.94 10.38 12.12
CA PHE A 152 -19.88 11.39 12.18
C PHE A 152 -18.58 10.83 12.77
N TYR A 153 -18.69 10.02 13.84
CA TYR A 153 -17.54 9.32 14.40
C TYR A 153 -16.88 8.40 13.38
N LEU A 154 -17.67 7.54 12.69
CA LEU A 154 -17.15 6.65 11.66
C LEU A 154 -16.55 7.40 10.46
N MET A 155 -17.15 8.50 10.06
CA MET A 155 -16.63 9.37 9.00
C MET A 155 -15.25 9.91 9.39
N SER A 156 -15.14 10.48 10.58
CA SER A 156 -13.90 11.09 11.08
C SER A 156 -12.79 10.05 11.26
N ASP A 157 -13.10 8.89 11.83
CA ASP A 157 -12.15 7.79 12.02
C ASP A 157 -11.58 7.28 10.68
N ASN A 158 -12.45 7.02 9.69
CA ASN A 158 -12.00 6.59 8.37
C ASN A 158 -11.21 7.68 7.63
N LEU A 159 -11.62 8.94 7.72
CA LEU A 159 -10.92 10.07 7.10
C LEU A 159 -9.51 10.21 7.67
N LEU A 160 -9.38 10.29 9.00
CA LEU A 160 -8.09 10.43 9.67
C LEU A 160 -7.16 9.26 9.38
N THR A 161 -7.67 8.05 9.49
CA THR A 161 -6.89 6.85 9.19
C THR A 161 -6.41 6.84 7.74
N GLY A 162 -7.29 7.17 6.79
CA GLY A 162 -6.95 7.26 5.36
C GLY A 162 -5.86 8.30 5.08
N VAL A 163 -5.99 9.49 5.65
CA VAL A 163 -4.99 10.57 5.50
C VAL A 163 -3.63 10.14 6.08
N ILE A 164 -3.62 9.58 7.29
CA ILE A 164 -2.37 9.14 7.92
C ILE A 164 -1.68 8.06 7.09
N ILE A 165 -2.43 7.10 6.53
CA ILE A 165 -1.86 6.07 5.65
C ILE A 165 -1.17 6.69 4.43
N ILE A 166 -1.80 7.66 3.76
CA ILE A 166 -1.22 8.34 2.59
C ILE A 166 0.06 9.08 2.97
N VAL A 167 0.04 9.81 4.09
CA VAL A 167 1.22 10.52 4.60
C VAL A 167 2.36 9.56 4.90
N MET A 168 2.08 8.44 5.58
CA MET A 168 3.11 7.45 5.92
C MET A 168 3.68 6.75 4.70
N LEU A 169 2.86 6.44 3.69
CA LEU A 169 3.32 5.93 2.40
C LEU A 169 4.26 6.92 1.70
N GLY A 170 3.87 8.20 1.65
CA GLY A 170 4.67 9.26 1.04
C GLY A 170 6.00 9.47 1.75
N ILE A 171 5.99 9.60 3.08
CA ILE A 171 7.20 9.73 3.90
C ILE A 171 8.10 8.51 3.68
N GLY A 172 7.54 7.30 3.76
CA GLY A 172 8.30 6.07 3.54
C GLY A 172 9.02 6.06 2.19
N ALA A 173 8.35 6.44 1.10
CA ALA A 173 8.94 6.45 -0.22
C ALA A 173 10.01 7.54 -0.41
N VAL A 174 9.80 8.71 0.19
CA VAL A 174 10.71 9.86 0.03
C VAL A 174 12.01 9.67 0.83
N ILE A 175 11.97 9.04 2.00
CA ILE A 175 13.16 8.85 2.85
C ILE A 175 14.31 8.18 2.09
N PRO A 176 14.17 7.01 1.43
CA PRO A 176 15.28 6.39 0.69
C PRO A 176 15.77 7.25 -0.47
N ILE A 177 14.88 7.95 -1.16
CA ILE A 177 15.22 8.82 -2.28
C ILE A 177 16.08 10.00 -1.79
N MET A 178 15.72 10.58 -0.63
CA MET A 178 16.48 11.69 -0.02
C MET A 178 17.80 11.25 0.61
N LEU A 179 17.91 10.02 1.11
CA LEU A 179 19.18 9.48 1.63
C LEU A 179 20.21 9.24 0.53
N PHE A 180 19.76 8.96 -0.70
CA PHE A 180 20.64 8.67 -1.83
C PHE A 180 20.44 9.65 -3.01
N PRO A 181 20.49 10.98 -2.81
CA PRO A 181 20.14 11.96 -3.83
C PRO A 181 21.09 11.90 -5.04
N ARG A 182 22.38 11.62 -4.83
CA ARG A 182 23.38 11.52 -5.92
C ARG A 182 23.08 10.35 -6.86
N ILE A 183 22.47 9.32 -6.37
CA ILE A 183 22.15 8.09 -7.08
C ILE A 183 20.75 8.21 -7.70
N ALA A 184 19.78 8.67 -6.93
CA ALA A 184 18.40 8.83 -7.35
C ALA A 184 18.22 9.80 -8.54
N PHE A 185 19.00 10.90 -8.57
CA PHE A 185 18.97 11.92 -9.62
C PHE A 185 20.16 11.82 -10.60
N GLY A 186 21.07 10.88 -10.41
CA GLY A 186 22.25 10.70 -11.26
C GLY A 186 21.93 10.36 -12.72
N ALA A 187 20.80 9.73 -12.96
CA ALA A 187 20.34 9.36 -14.28
C ALA A 187 19.98 10.57 -15.18
N THR A 188 19.52 11.67 -14.60
CA THR A 188 19.16 12.90 -15.31
C THR A 188 20.35 13.82 -15.56
N ARG A 189 21.42 13.72 -14.78
CA ARG A 189 22.59 14.62 -14.86
C ARG A 189 23.52 14.34 -16.03
N ASN A 190 23.47 13.17 -16.64
CA ASN A 190 24.29 12.81 -17.82
C ASN A 190 23.63 13.15 -19.18
N ILE A 191 22.40 13.65 -19.20
CA ILE A 191 21.71 14.01 -20.45
C ILE A 191 22.08 15.43 -20.92
N THR A 192 22.64 16.27 -20.05
CA THR A 192 23.04 17.66 -20.36
C THR A 192 24.45 17.82 -20.90
N ARG A 193 25.11 16.75 -21.34
CA ARG A 193 26.47 16.80 -21.90
C ARG A 193 26.54 16.35 -23.37
N TYR A 194 25.49 16.61 -24.16
CA TYR A 194 25.54 16.54 -25.62
C TYR A 194 24.86 17.77 -26.20
#